data_1832a72d696723794f6663e50843bf4b
#
_entry.id   1832a72d696723794f6663e50843bf4b
#
_cell.length_a   1.000
_cell.length_b   1.000
_cell.length_c   1.000
_cell.angle_alpha   90.00
_cell.angle_beta   90.00
_cell.angle_gamma   90.00
#
_symmetry.space_group_name_H-M   'P 1'
#
loop_
_entity.id
_entity.type
_entity.pdbx_description
1 polymer ?
#
loop_
_entity_poly.entity_id
_entity_poly.type
_entity_poly.pdbx_seq_one_letter_code
_entity_poly.pdbx_strand_id
1 'polypeptide(L)'
;DIKHGERPDHVVVIDSVSEDTITLCDFSTPQHQDTYTLERFMDAWADSSCYLIIISNGEDYDPHPIDLSDVEISEDLIELREAIAENAHEVWAYNRKQEGWKYGPERDDVQKLHPDMIAYSQLPESEKQYDREMATNTIKLVKKLGWDIVKRK
;
A
#
# COMPACT_ATOMS: atom_id res chain seq x y z
N ASP A 1 31.61 -5.37 -17.44
CA ASP A 1 32.59 -4.31 -17.64
C ASP A 1 31.90 -3.03 -18.07
N ILE A 2 31.80 -2.07 -17.16
CA ILE A 2 31.28 -0.73 -17.50
C ILE A 2 32.41 -0.06 -18.32
N LYS A 3 32.22 0.00 -19.65
CA LYS A 3 33.18 0.65 -20.55
C LYS A 3 32.67 2.03 -20.93
N HIS A 4 33.57 3.02 -20.85
CA HIS A 4 33.31 4.36 -21.36
C HIS A 4 32.97 4.33 -22.86
N GLY A 5 31.83 4.91 -23.24
CA GLY A 5 31.45 5.16 -24.63
C GLY A 5 30.71 4.02 -25.35
N GLU A 6 30.46 2.88 -24.72
CA GLU A 6 29.54 1.86 -25.25
C GLU A 6 28.15 2.11 -24.64
N ARG A 7 27.09 2.07 -25.47
CA ARG A 7 25.72 2.10 -24.96
C ARG A 7 25.52 0.89 -24.07
N PRO A 8 25.11 1.05 -22.80
CA PRO A 8 24.79 -0.08 -21.95
C PRO A 8 23.53 -0.76 -22.49
N ASP A 9 23.69 -1.90 -23.12
CA ASP A 9 22.56 -2.70 -23.59
C ASP A 9 21.99 -3.62 -22.51
N HIS A 10 22.40 -3.45 -21.24
CA HIS A 10 21.85 -4.23 -20.16
C HIS A 10 21.61 -3.44 -18.87
N VAL A 11 20.67 -3.95 -18.11
CA VAL A 11 20.25 -3.39 -16.83
C VAL A 11 20.97 -4.13 -15.71
N VAL A 12 21.55 -3.40 -14.78
CA VAL A 12 22.12 -3.93 -13.54
C VAL A 12 21.26 -3.53 -12.34
N VAL A 13 21.26 -4.35 -11.30
CA VAL A 13 20.64 -4.03 -10.02
C VAL A 13 21.71 -3.50 -9.08
N ILE A 14 21.40 -2.42 -8.38
CA ILE A 14 22.20 -1.95 -7.28
C ILE A 14 21.85 -2.80 -6.07
N ASP A 15 22.82 -3.59 -5.60
CA ASP A 15 22.67 -4.43 -4.42
C ASP A 15 22.91 -3.64 -3.13
N SER A 16 23.99 -2.84 -3.11
CA SER A 16 24.31 -2.01 -1.96
C SER A 16 25.12 -0.77 -2.34
N VAL A 17 25.01 0.26 -1.51
CA VAL A 17 25.75 1.52 -1.65
C VAL A 17 26.38 1.86 -0.30
N SER A 18 27.66 2.22 -0.29
CA SER A 18 28.37 2.79 0.86
C SER A 18 28.84 4.20 0.55
N GLU A 19 29.62 4.83 1.47
CA GLU A 19 30.14 6.19 1.24
C GLU A 19 30.98 6.30 -0.04
N ASP A 20 31.77 5.27 -0.36
CA ASP A 20 32.75 5.32 -1.45
C ASP A 20 32.54 4.27 -2.54
N THR A 21 31.63 3.30 -2.32
CA THR A 21 31.48 2.15 -3.23
C THR A 21 30.02 1.81 -3.52
N ILE A 22 29.82 1.19 -4.66
CA ILE A 22 28.53 0.63 -5.11
C ILE A 22 28.76 -0.81 -5.56
N THR A 23 27.90 -1.72 -5.12
CA THR A 23 27.89 -3.12 -5.55
C THR A 23 26.73 -3.34 -6.52
N LEU A 24 27.03 -3.92 -7.66
CA LEU A 24 26.08 -4.19 -8.74
C LEU A 24 25.91 -5.69 -8.93
N CYS A 25 24.69 -6.11 -9.20
CA CYS A 25 24.35 -7.47 -9.60
C CYS A 25 23.85 -7.46 -11.05
N ASP A 26 24.43 -8.28 -11.91
CA ASP A 26 24.03 -8.41 -13.31
C ASP A 26 22.98 -9.51 -13.45
N PHE A 27 21.85 -9.23 -14.10
CA PHE A 27 20.80 -10.23 -14.38
C PHE A 27 21.27 -11.38 -15.28
N SER A 28 22.26 -11.15 -16.13
CA SER A 28 22.81 -12.20 -16.99
C SER A 28 23.68 -13.19 -16.23
N THR A 29 24.21 -12.76 -15.06
CA THR A 29 25.04 -13.56 -14.17
C THR A 29 24.70 -13.30 -12.70
N PRO A 30 23.51 -13.74 -12.23
CA PRO A 30 22.97 -13.34 -10.91
C PRO A 30 23.84 -13.73 -9.70
N GLN A 31 24.83 -14.60 -9.90
CA GLN A 31 25.79 -15.03 -8.86
C GLN A 31 27.05 -14.18 -8.84
N HIS A 32 27.18 -13.23 -9.74
CA HIS A 32 28.34 -12.36 -9.85
C HIS A 32 27.99 -10.96 -9.38
N GLN A 33 28.60 -10.55 -8.29
CA GLN A 33 28.50 -9.20 -7.75
C GLN A 33 29.83 -8.49 -7.96
N ASP A 34 29.80 -7.34 -8.61
CA ASP A 34 30.95 -6.49 -8.82
C ASP A 34 30.83 -5.22 -7.98
N THR A 35 31.90 -4.87 -7.28
CA THR A 35 31.99 -3.63 -6.50
C THR A 35 32.85 -2.62 -7.22
N TYR A 36 32.34 -1.41 -7.39
CA TYR A 36 32.99 -0.28 -8.03
C TYR A 36 33.11 0.89 -7.07
N THR A 37 34.06 1.80 -7.32
CA THR A 37 34.03 3.10 -6.64
C THR A 37 32.81 3.89 -7.11
N LEU A 38 32.21 4.66 -6.21
CA LEU A 38 31.06 5.50 -6.52
C LEU A 38 31.38 6.50 -7.63
N GLU A 39 32.58 7.10 -7.63
CA GLU A 39 33.05 7.99 -8.68
C GLU A 39 33.03 7.33 -10.06
N ARG A 40 33.62 6.13 -10.19
CA ARG A 40 33.62 5.38 -11.45
C ARG A 40 32.22 5.00 -11.94
N PHE A 41 31.33 4.65 -11.00
CA PHE A 41 29.94 4.35 -11.32
C PHE A 41 29.21 5.60 -11.83
N MET A 42 29.38 6.73 -11.14
CA MET A 42 28.73 7.99 -11.50
C MET A 42 29.16 8.49 -12.87
N ASP A 43 30.45 8.36 -13.22
CA ASP A 43 30.95 8.70 -14.54
C ASP A 43 30.29 7.86 -15.65
N ALA A 44 30.26 6.54 -15.46
CA ALA A 44 29.64 5.63 -16.43
C ALA A 44 28.13 5.83 -16.53
N TRP A 45 27.49 6.15 -15.42
CA TRP A 45 26.04 6.41 -15.37
C TRP A 45 25.66 7.72 -16.06
N ALA A 46 26.46 8.78 -15.89
CA ALA A 46 26.28 10.05 -16.57
C ALA A 46 26.30 9.88 -18.11
N ASP A 47 27.18 9.02 -18.62
CA ASP A 47 27.24 8.69 -20.05
C ASP A 47 26.01 7.93 -20.56
N SER A 48 25.27 7.25 -19.69
CA SER A 48 24.07 6.46 -20.03
C SER A 48 22.74 7.22 -19.92
N SER A 49 22.77 8.55 -19.82
CA SER A 49 21.59 9.41 -19.66
C SER A 49 20.89 9.32 -18.28
N CYS A 50 21.57 8.75 -17.29
CA CYS A 50 21.15 8.74 -15.88
C CYS A 50 19.76 8.12 -15.62
N TYR A 51 19.37 7.07 -16.32
CA TYR A 51 18.14 6.33 -15.98
C TYR A 51 18.36 5.45 -14.75
N LEU A 52 17.58 5.67 -13.69
CA LEU A 52 17.56 4.87 -12.47
C LEU A 52 16.12 4.46 -12.15
N ILE A 53 15.93 3.15 -11.99
CA ILE A 53 14.71 2.61 -11.37
C ILE A 53 15.09 2.16 -9.97
N ILE A 54 14.63 2.88 -8.95
CA ILE A 54 14.82 2.47 -7.56
C ILE A 54 13.73 1.47 -7.22
N ILE A 55 14.12 0.21 -7.05
CA ILE A 55 13.29 -0.80 -6.40
C ILE A 55 13.80 -0.87 -4.96
N SER A 56 13.21 -0.12 -4.04
CA SER A 56 13.43 -0.36 -2.62
C SER A 56 12.58 -1.55 -2.21
N ASN A 57 13.17 -2.57 -1.62
CA ASN A 57 12.44 -3.35 -0.64
C ASN A 57 12.17 -2.36 0.49
N GLY A 58 10.95 -1.79 0.52
CA GLY A 58 10.54 -1.02 1.69
C GLY A 58 10.89 -1.87 2.91
N GLU A 59 11.46 -1.29 3.93
CA GLU A 59 11.57 -1.97 5.22
C GLU A 59 10.22 -2.61 5.46
N ASP A 60 10.18 -3.91 5.76
CA ASP A 60 8.95 -4.62 6.05
C ASP A 60 8.23 -3.83 7.14
N TYR A 61 7.19 -3.10 6.74
CA TYR A 61 6.41 -2.31 7.70
C TYR A 61 5.70 -3.28 8.63
N ASP A 62 6.12 -3.26 9.91
CA ASP A 62 5.45 -4.01 10.97
C ASP A 62 4.36 -3.12 11.60
N PRO A 63 3.07 -3.36 11.30
CA PRO A 63 1.98 -2.53 11.80
C PRO A 63 1.79 -2.73 13.31
N HIS A 64 1.74 -1.64 14.06
CA HIS A 64 1.51 -1.62 15.49
C HIS A 64 0.17 -0.93 15.83
N PRO A 65 -0.97 -1.61 15.65
CA PRO A 65 -2.26 -1.04 16.01
C PRO A 65 -2.36 -0.81 17.51
N ILE A 66 -3.06 0.25 17.87
CA ILE A 66 -3.36 0.52 19.30
C ILE A 66 -4.21 -0.63 19.84
N ASP A 67 -3.80 -1.18 20.99
CA ASP A 67 -4.60 -2.18 21.68
C ASP A 67 -5.91 -1.53 22.23
N LEU A 68 -7.04 -2.03 21.75
CA LEU A 68 -8.39 -1.60 22.09
C LEU A 68 -9.20 -2.70 22.79
N SER A 69 -8.54 -3.77 23.26
CA SER A 69 -9.19 -4.93 23.88
C SER A 69 -9.91 -4.58 25.18
N ASP A 70 -9.44 -3.54 25.89
CA ASP A 70 -10.00 -3.02 27.14
C ASP A 70 -11.20 -2.08 26.96
N VAL A 71 -11.57 -1.76 25.70
CA VAL A 71 -12.68 -0.85 25.41
C VAL A 71 -13.88 -1.61 24.87
N GLU A 72 -15.02 -1.51 25.55
CA GLU A 72 -16.28 -2.09 25.09
C GLU A 72 -17.15 -1.05 24.37
N ILE A 73 -17.89 -1.52 23.37
CA ILE A 73 -18.93 -0.75 22.70
C ILE A 73 -20.26 -1.10 23.33
N SER A 74 -20.97 -0.08 23.82
CA SER A 74 -22.34 -0.21 24.35
C SER A 74 -23.35 -0.47 23.21
N GLU A 75 -24.49 -1.07 23.57
CA GLU A 75 -25.53 -1.44 22.59
C GLU A 75 -26.09 -0.24 21.81
N ASP A 76 -26.16 0.92 22.43
CA ASP A 76 -26.63 2.17 21.81
C ASP A 76 -25.68 2.68 20.69
N LEU A 77 -24.43 2.24 20.66
CA LEU A 77 -23.47 2.55 19.62
C LEU A 77 -23.47 1.55 18.44
N ILE A 78 -24.23 0.46 18.53
CA ILE A 78 -24.32 -0.53 17.43
C ILE A 78 -24.93 0.10 16.17
N GLU A 79 -25.98 0.90 16.32
CA GLU A 79 -26.60 1.63 15.20
C GLU A 79 -25.59 2.60 14.53
N LEU A 80 -24.80 3.30 15.35
CA LEU A 80 -23.76 4.19 14.85
C LEU A 80 -22.66 3.40 14.12
N ARG A 81 -22.26 2.25 14.64
CA ARG A 81 -21.28 1.37 14.00
C ARG A 81 -21.73 0.94 12.61
N GLU A 82 -22.99 0.49 12.47
CA GLU A 82 -23.56 0.10 11.18
C GLU A 82 -23.58 1.29 10.21
N ALA A 83 -24.00 2.47 10.67
CA ALA A 83 -24.02 3.66 9.82
C ALA A 83 -22.62 4.10 9.36
N ILE A 84 -21.59 3.95 10.21
CA ILE A 84 -20.21 4.24 9.82
C ILE A 84 -19.72 3.20 8.81
N ALA A 85 -20.01 1.92 9.01
CA ALA A 85 -19.62 0.85 8.12
C ALA A 85 -20.24 1.02 6.72
N GLU A 86 -21.55 1.25 6.67
CA GLU A 86 -22.27 1.54 5.41
C GLU A 86 -21.68 2.75 4.69
N ASN A 87 -21.47 3.86 5.42
CA ASN A 87 -20.89 5.07 4.82
C ASN A 87 -19.45 4.87 4.34
N ALA A 88 -18.65 4.06 5.02
CA ALA A 88 -17.29 3.74 4.59
C ALA A 88 -17.29 3.03 3.23
N HIS A 89 -18.17 2.03 3.07
CA HIS A 89 -18.37 1.35 1.81
C HIS A 89 -18.86 2.31 0.70
N GLU A 90 -19.86 3.13 0.97
CA GLU A 90 -20.40 4.09 0.00
C GLU A 90 -19.35 5.10 -0.47
N VAL A 91 -18.49 5.60 0.43
CA VAL A 91 -17.37 6.49 0.09
C VAL A 91 -16.35 5.75 -0.78
N TRP A 92 -15.99 4.51 -0.43
CA TRP A 92 -15.10 3.69 -1.23
C TRP A 92 -15.67 3.45 -2.63
N ALA A 93 -16.91 3.02 -2.74
CA ALA A 93 -17.59 2.74 -4.01
C ALA A 93 -17.74 4.01 -4.88
N TYR A 94 -18.04 5.15 -4.24
CA TYR A 94 -18.10 6.44 -4.93
C TYR A 94 -16.74 6.81 -5.57
N ASN A 95 -15.64 6.72 -4.81
CA ASN A 95 -14.31 7.03 -5.32
C ASN A 95 -13.89 6.08 -6.45
N ARG A 96 -14.12 4.79 -6.28
CA ARG A 96 -13.88 3.79 -7.33
C ARG A 96 -14.66 4.07 -8.61
N LYS A 97 -15.93 4.48 -8.47
CA LYS A 97 -16.78 4.86 -9.61
C LYS A 97 -16.22 6.08 -10.36
N GLN A 98 -15.69 7.08 -9.65
CA GLN A 98 -15.02 8.24 -10.27
C GLN A 98 -13.76 7.82 -11.06
N GLU A 99 -13.04 6.81 -10.58
CA GLU A 99 -11.89 6.23 -11.26
C GLU A 99 -12.27 5.32 -12.45
N GLY A 100 -13.56 5.09 -12.68
CA GLY A 100 -14.09 4.29 -13.79
C GLY A 100 -14.31 2.80 -13.46
N TRP A 101 -14.23 2.40 -12.19
CA TRP A 101 -14.55 1.06 -11.75
C TRP A 101 -16.05 0.77 -11.88
N LYS A 102 -16.36 -0.50 -12.16
CA LYS A 102 -17.74 -1.00 -12.33
C LYS A 102 -17.88 -2.35 -11.63
N TYR A 103 -19.11 -2.76 -11.44
CA TYR A 103 -19.40 -4.11 -11.00
C TYR A 103 -18.86 -5.15 -11.99
N GLY A 104 -18.29 -6.20 -11.47
CA GLY A 104 -17.91 -7.43 -12.17
C GLY A 104 -17.88 -8.59 -11.19
N PRO A 105 -18.17 -9.84 -11.63
CA PRO A 105 -18.26 -11.00 -10.74
C PRO A 105 -16.91 -11.35 -10.08
N GLU A 106 -15.81 -10.93 -10.68
CA GLU A 106 -14.44 -11.12 -10.20
C GLU A 106 -13.68 -9.80 -10.34
N ARG A 107 -12.65 -9.63 -9.50
CA ARG A 107 -11.78 -8.46 -9.57
C ARG A 107 -10.89 -8.51 -10.81
N ASP A 108 -10.93 -7.46 -11.60
CA ASP A 108 -10.07 -7.24 -12.76
C ASP A 108 -9.55 -5.80 -12.76
N ASP A 109 -8.27 -5.62 -12.40
CA ASP A 109 -7.65 -4.29 -12.31
C ASP A 109 -7.45 -3.64 -13.70
N VAL A 110 -7.33 -4.43 -14.76
CA VAL A 110 -7.15 -3.93 -16.14
C VAL A 110 -8.47 -3.37 -16.69
N GLN A 111 -9.56 -4.12 -16.48
CA GLN A 111 -10.90 -3.71 -16.90
C GLN A 111 -11.61 -2.85 -15.84
N LYS A 112 -11.00 -2.66 -14.67
CA LYS A 112 -11.56 -1.95 -13.52
C LYS A 112 -12.90 -2.54 -13.07
N LEU A 113 -12.92 -3.86 -12.86
CA LEU A 113 -14.08 -4.59 -12.35
C LEU A 113 -13.86 -5.01 -10.90
N HIS A 114 -14.91 -4.90 -10.09
CA HIS A 114 -14.86 -5.34 -8.69
C HIS A 114 -16.23 -5.90 -8.25
N PRO A 115 -16.27 -7.06 -7.54
CA PRO A 115 -17.53 -7.67 -7.10
C PRO A 115 -18.28 -6.82 -6.06
N ASP A 116 -17.56 -6.01 -5.27
CA ASP A 116 -18.17 -5.18 -4.23
C ASP A 116 -18.64 -3.80 -4.72
N MET A 117 -18.61 -3.55 -6.03
CA MET A 117 -19.25 -2.36 -6.62
C MET A 117 -20.78 -2.50 -6.65
N ILE A 118 -21.37 -2.80 -5.49
CA ILE A 118 -22.81 -2.98 -5.23
C ILE A 118 -23.18 -2.23 -3.94
N ALA A 119 -24.47 -2.09 -3.65
CA ALA A 119 -24.93 -1.45 -2.42
C ALA A 119 -24.47 -2.23 -1.18
N TYR A 120 -24.14 -1.55 -0.08
CA TYR A 120 -23.73 -2.16 1.18
C TYR A 120 -24.68 -3.26 1.65
N SER A 121 -25.99 -3.06 1.53
CA SER A 121 -26.99 -4.05 1.91
C SER A 121 -26.88 -5.39 1.15
N GLN A 122 -26.29 -5.38 -0.04
CA GLN A 122 -26.12 -6.55 -0.92
C GLN A 122 -24.76 -7.22 -0.76
N LEU A 123 -23.81 -6.61 -0.03
CA LEU A 123 -22.52 -7.21 0.24
C LEU A 123 -22.65 -8.52 1.02
N PRO A 124 -21.78 -9.51 0.75
CA PRO A 124 -21.60 -10.66 1.63
C PRO A 124 -21.27 -10.22 3.07
N GLU A 125 -21.69 -11.02 4.06
CA GLU A 125 -21.42 -10.70 5.47
C GLU A 125 -19.91 -10.63 5.78
N SER A 126 -19.08 -11.40 5.07
CA SER A 126 -17.62 -11.31 5.18
C SER A 126 -17.09 -9.91 4.84
N GLU A 127 -17.59 -9.30 3.75
CA GLU A 127 -17.17 -7.97 3.32
C GLU A 127 -17.71 -6.89 4.27
N LYS A 128 -18.97 -6.97 4.68
CA LYS A 128 -19.53 -6.07 5.71
C LYS A 128 -18.74 -6.12 7.01
N GLN A 129 -18.17 -7.29 7.36
CA GLN A 129 -17.42 -7.45 8.60
C GLN A 129 -16.14 -6.60 8.61
N TYR A 130 -15.46 -6.42 7.47
CA TYR A 130 -14.31 -5.52 7.36
C TYR A 130 -14.69 -4.07 7.69
N ASP A 131 -15.78 -3.58 7.10
CA ASP A 131 -16.24 -2.21 7.34
C ASP A 131 -16.71 -2.03 8.80
N ARG A 132 -17.40 -3.03 9.36
CA ARG A 132 -17.82 -3.05 10.78
C ARG A 132 -16.63 -3.07 11.73
N GLU A 133 -15.58 -3.78 11.41
CA GLU A 133 -14.38 -3.85 12.22
C GLU A 133 -13.66 -2.51 12.25
N MET A 134 -13.52 -1.85 11.10
CA MET A 134 -13.01 -0.48 10.98
C MET A 134 -13.85 0.51 11.81
N ALA A 135 -15.18 0.44 11.68
CA ALA A 135 -16.10 1.27 12.45
C ALA A 135 -15.98 1.02 13.97
N THR A 136 -15.91 -0.26 14.37
CA THR A 136 -15.71 -0.69 15.75
C THR A 136 -14.44 -0.11 16.35
N ASN A 137 -13.31 -0.28 15.63
CA ASN A 137 -12.02 0.21 16.07
C ASN A 137 -11.99 1.74 16.16
N THR A 138 -12.65 2.44 15.24
CA THR A 138 -12.78 3.90 15.28
C THR A 138 -13.53 4.36 16.53
N ILE A 139 -14.69 3.76 16.82
CA ILE A 139 -15.49 4.09 18.01
C ILE A 139 -14.70 3.81 19.30
N LYS A 140 -14.04 2.64 19.36
CA LYS A 140 -13.21 2.27 20.51
C LYS A 140 -12.03 3.23 20.72
N LEU A 141 -11.37 3.63 19.63
CA LEU A 141 -10.25 4.57 19.68
C LEU A 141 -10.70 5.94 20.20
N VAL A 142 -11.83 6.45 19.74
CA VAL A 142 -12.41 7.72 20.21
C VAL A 142 -12.63 7.65 21.74
N LYS A 143 -13.22 6.55 22.24
CA LYS A 143 -13.43 6.34 23.69
C LYS A 143 -12.10 6.23 24.45
N LYS A 144 -11.13 5.47 23.92
CA LYS A 144 -9.82 5.30 24.56
C LYS A 144 -9.04 6.61 24.67
N LEU A 145 -9.24 7.51 23.73
CA LEU A 145 -8.65 8.86 23.73
C LEU A 145 -9.38 9.85 24.68
N GLY A 146 -10.40 9.39 25.42
CA GLY A 146 -11.11 10.19 26.42
C GLY A 146 -12.27 11.03 25.86
N TRP A 147 -12.76 10.70 24.66
CA TRP A 147 -13.94 11.36 24.09
C TRP A 147 -15.20 10.55 24.32
N ASP A 148 -16.29 11.23 24.60
CA ASP A 148 -17.61 10.64 24.71
C ASP A 148 -18.41 10.80 23.42
N ILE A 149 -19.10 9.73 23.01
CA ILE A 149 -20.02 9.74 21.88
C ILE A 149 -21.43 9.77 22.43
N VAL A 150 -22.16 10.86 22.17
CA VAL A 150 -23.52 11.08 22.67
C VAL A 150 -24.46 11.35 21.50
N LYS A 151 -25.57 10.58 21.43
CA LYS A 151 -26.63 10.82 20.45
C LYS A 151 -27.40 12.10 20.84
N ARG A 152 -27.41 13.09 19.96
CA ARG A 152 -28.23 14.29 20.17
C ARG A 152 -29.71 13.93 20.02
N LYS A 153 -30.54 14.47 20.91
CA LYS A 153 -32.00 14.35 20.82
C LYS A 153 -32.54 15.28 19.75
#